data_32ae9a88f6c34e58e7b0421e8931979a
#
_entry.id   32ae9a88f6c34e58e7b0421e8931979a
#
_cell.length_a   1.000
_cell.length_b   1.000
_cell.length_c   1.000
_cell.angle_alpha   90.00
_cell.angle_beta   90.00
_cell.angle_gamma   90.00
#
_symmetry.space_group_name_H-M   'P 1'
#
loop_
_entity.id
_entity.type
_entity.pdbx_description
1 polymer ?
#
loop_
_entity_poly.entity_id
_entity_poly.type
_entity_poly.pdbx_seq_one_letter_code
_entity_poly.pdbx_strand_id
1 'polypeptide(L)'
;MSLQFITGNSGNGKTKYLFNRIVKEAKANPRDNYLVIVPEQFTMQTQRQLVDLSENKAIMNIDVLSFKRLAYRVFDELGITNLTVLEETGKNLVLRKLAAQEADKLGVIGRNLNRIGYISEVKSLLSELVQYNISPEELGRYIASGRLSDTLSDKLKDVLVLYEAFEKFMQDKYITAEEILNVLSNVAEESAILRNSVIAFDEFTGFTPIQNQLIKNLFVISKKIYLTLTIDCREDIFKSRGMQEPVSYTHLRAHETKAN
;
A
#
# COMPACT_ATOMS: atom_id res chain seq x y z
N MET A 1 8.40 -19.50 -12.10
CA MET A 1 7.59 -18.71 -11.16
C MET A 1 6.84 -19.61 -10.20
N SER A 2 6.86 -19.33 -8.90
CA SER A 2 6.05 -20.07 -7.93
C SER A 2 5.52 -19.11 -6.86
N LEU A 3 4.21 -19.18 -6.60
CA LEU A 3 3.55 -18.52 -5.48
C LEU A 3 3.27 -19.57 -4.42
N GLN A 4 3.66 -19.30 -3.19
CA GLN A 4 3.38 -20.17 -2.04
C GLN A 4 2.65 -19.40 -0.95
N PHE A 5 1.46 -19.85 -0.63
CA PHE A 5 0.71 -19.36 0.51
C PHE A 5 1.11 -20.13 1.79
N ILE A 6 1.31 -19.39 2.87
CA ILE A 6 1.51 -19.93 4.22
C ILE A 6 0.32 -19.49 5.04
N THR A 7 -0.63 -20.39 5.21
CA THR A 7 -1.91 -20.11 5.86
C THR A 7 -1.98 -20.67 7.27
N GLY A 8 -2.79 -20.07 8.11
CA GLY A 8 -3.07 -20.54 9.47
C GLY A 8 -3.65 -19.43 10.34
N ASN A 9 -4.16 -19.80 11.51
CA ASN A 9 -4.72 -18.85 12.47
C ASN A 9 -3.64 -17.94 13.06
N SER A 10 -4.07 -16.85 13.69
CA SER A 10 -3.16 -15.99 14.47
C SER A 10 -2.42 -16.83 15.51
N GLY A 11 -1.11 -16.58 15.71
CA GLY A 11 -0.29 -17.32 16.67
C GLY A 11 0.21 -18.70 16.23
N ASN A 12 -0.20 -19.22 15.07
CA ASN A 12 0.21 -20.57 14.61
C ASN A 12 1.65 -20.66 14.07
N GLY A 13 2.47 -19.62 14.26
CA GLY A 13 3.88 -19.65 13.89
C GLY A 13 4.18 -19.48 12.40
N LYS A 14 3.27 -18.94 11.59
CA LYS A 14 3.46 -18.66 10.15
C LYS A 14 4.72 -17.86 9.86
N THR A 15 4.89 -16.74 10.56
CA THR A 15 6.05 -15.84 10.46
C THR A 15 7.35 -16.60 10.79
N LYS A 16 7.38 -17.35 11.89
CA LYS A 16 8.55 -18.14 12.28
C LYS A 16 8.89 -19.20 11.23
N TYR A 17 7.88 -19.87 10.69
CA TYR A 17 8.07 -20.87 9.62
C TYR A 17 8.64 -20.20 8.36
N LEU A 18 8.06 -19.07 7.93
CA LEU A 18 8.53 -18.31 6.77
C LEU A 18 9.98 -17.86 6.95
N PHE A 19 10.31 -17.25 8.08
CA PHE A 19 11.66 -16.71 8.32
C PHE A 19 12.72 -17.80 8.39
N ASN A 20 12.44 -18.92 9.06
CA ASN A 20 13.35 -20.08 9.05
C ASN A 20 13.61 -20.60 7.64
N ARG A 21 12.56 -20.61 6.81
CA ARG A 21 12.66 -21.05 5.43
C ARG A 21 13.49 -20.06 4.59
N ILE A 22 13.26 -18.76 4.73
CA ILE A 22 14.02 -17.72 4.04
C ILE A 22 15.50 -17.78 4.43
N VAL A 23 15.82 -17.84 5.72
CA VAL A 23 17.21 -17.92 6.19
C VAL A 23 17.91 -19.15 5.62
N LYS A 24 17.24 -20.32 5.61
CA LYS A 24 17.77 -21.55 5.03
C LYS A 24 17.99 -21.45 3.52
N GLU A 25 17.00 -20.91 2.79
CA GLU A 25 17.10 -20.75 1.33
C GLU A 25 18.18 -19.71 0.96
N ALA A 26 18.27 -18.59 1.69
CA ALA A 26 19.28 -17.55 1.49
C ALA A 26 20.71 -18.06 1.71
N LYS A 27 20.91 -18.91 2.73
CA LYS A 27 22.19 -19.59 2.98
C LYS A 27 22.57 -20.54 1.83
N ALA A 28 21.59 -21.26 1.29
CA ALA A 28 21.81 -22.21 0.18
C ALA A 28 22.03 -21.52 -1.17
N ASN A 29 21.48 -20.32 -1.37
CA ASN A 29 21.54 -19.57 -2.61
C ASN A 29 22.05 -18.13 -2.38
N PRO A 30 23.34 -17.93 -2.11
CA PRO A 30 23.90 -16.63 -1.73
C PRO A 30 23.90 -15.59 -2.85
N ARG A 31 23.64 -15.99 -4.09
CA ARG A 31 23.53 -15.08 -5.26
C ARG A 31 22.12 -14.55 -5.48
N ASP A 32 21.13 -15.10 -4.81
CA ASP A 32 19.74 -14.65 -4.91
C ASP A 32 19.47 -13.56 -3.86
N ASN A 33 18.64 -12.59 -4.21
CA ASN A 33 18.14 -11.60 -3.27
C ASN A 33 16.87 -12.09 -2.60
N TYR A 34 16.77 -11.92 -1.31
CA TYR A 34 15.58 -12.24 -0.52
C TYR A 34 14.98 -10.95 0.03
N LEU A 35 13.82 -10.55 -0.46
CA LEU A 35 13.13 -9.33 -0.07
C LEU A 35 11.95 -9.68 0.83
N VAL A 36 12.05 -9.35 2.11
CA VAL A 36 10.97 -9.55 3.08
C VAL A 36 10.21 -8.24 3.23
N ILE A 37 9.02 -8.20 2.67
CA ILE A 37 8.15 -7.02 2.67
C ILE A 37 7.19 -7.13 3.83
N VAL A 38 7.20 -6.12 4.70
CA VAL A 38 6.33 -6.00 5.88
C VAL A 38 5.82 -4.56 6.01
N PRO A 39 4.73 -4.33 6.76
CA PRO A 39 4.32 -2.97 7.12
C PRO A 39 5.46 -2.21 7.80
N GLU A 40 5.55 -0.90 7.58
CA GLU A 40 6.67 -0.06 8.03
C GLU A 40 6.99 -0.24 9.53
N GLN A 41 5.96 -0.33 10.37
CA GLN A 41 6.11 -0.48 11.82
C GLN A 41 6.78 -1.80 12.25
N PHE A 42 6.77 -2.82 11.40
CA PHE A 42 7.34 -4.15 11.72
C PHE A 42 8.76 -4.35 11.16
N THR A 43 9.28 -3.43 10.34
CA THR A 43 10.57 -3.61 9.65
C THR A 43 11.72 -3.89 10.62
N MET A 44 11.87 -3.11 11.68
CA MET A 44 12.94 -3.28 12.67
C MET A 44 12.82 -4.60 13.45
N GLN A 45 11.61 -4.96 13.85
CA GLN A 45 11.33 -6.21 14.57
C GLN A 45 11.64 -7.42 13.68
N THR A 46 11.20 -7.40 12.44
CA THR A 46 11.42 -8.45 11.45
C THR A 46 12.91 -8.63 11.17
N GLN A 47 13.64 -7.53 10.97
CA GLN A 47 15.08 -7.57 10.75
C GLN A 47 15.81 -8.24 11.94
N ARG A 48 15.45 -7.86 13.17
CA ARG A 48 16.02 -8.46 14.38
C ARG A 48 15.74 -9.96 14.45
N GLN A 49 14.50 -10.38 14.20
CA GLN A 49 14.12 -11.78 14.20
C GLN A 49 14.90 -12.61 13.17
N LEU A 50 15.09 -12.09 11.95
CA LEU A 50 15.87 -12.78 10.90
C LEU A 50 17.35 -12.90 11.28
N VAL A 51 17.94 -11.86 11.87
CA VAL A 51 19.31 -11.90 12.39
C VAL A 51 19.43 -12.93 13.52
N ASP A 52 18.46 -12.99 14.44
CA ASP A 52 18.48 -13.94 15.55
C ASP A 52 18.35 -15.39 15.09
N LEU A 53 17.62 -15.64 14.00
CA LEU A 53 17.47 -16.96 13.39
C LEU A 53 18.71 -17.39 12.57
N SER A 54 19.52 -16.44 12.12
CA SER A 54 20.74 -16.72 11.38
C SER A 54 21.83 -17.28 12.34
N GLU A 55 22.49 -18.35 11.95
CA GLU A 55 23.58 -18.98 12.72
C GLU A 55 24.71 -17.99 13.04
N ASN A 56 25.06 -17.14 12.06
CA ASN A 56 26.15 -16.16 12.19
C ASN A 56 25.68 -14.82 12.80
N LYS A 57 24.43 -14.72 13.27
CA LYS A 57 23.82 -13.47 13.74
C LYS A 57 23.95 -12.31 12.74
N ALA A 58 23.95 -12.65 11.45
CA ALA A 58 24.06 -11.71 10.34
C ALA A 58 23.22 -12.19 9.16
N ILE A 59 22.66 -11.24 8.42
CA ILE A 59 21.95 -11.45 7.16
C ILE A 59 22.69 -10.64 6.07
N MET A 60 23.01 -11.26 4.93
CA MET A 60 23.79 -10.61 3.86
C MET A 60 22.94 -10.35 2.61
N ASN A 61 22.15 -11.33 2.21
CA ASN A 61 21.32 -11.30 1.01
C ASN A 61 19.82 -11.33 1.32
N ILE A 62 19.45 -10.91 2.54
CA ILE A 62 18.06 -10.73 2.98
C ILE A 62 17.86 -9.26 3.33
N ASP A 63 16.99 -8.58 2.61
CA ASP A 63 16.57 -7.20 2.88
C ASP A 63 15.16 -7.19 3.46
N VAL A 64 14.97 -6.45 4.56
CA VAL A 64 13.64 -6.23 5.16
C VAL A 64 13.17 -4.82 4.82
N LEU A 65 12.09 -4.73 4.08
CA LEU A 65 11.62 -3.49 3.47
C LEU A 65 10.12 -3.31 3.71
N SER A 66 9.68 -2.06 3.74
CA SER A 66 8.28 -1.74 3.47
C SER A 66 8.10 -1.51 1.97
N PHE A 67 6.85 -1.40 1.50
CA PHE A 67 6.58 -1.06 0.09
C PHE A 67 7.28 0.24 -0.33
N LYS A 68 7.26 1.27 0.53
CA LYS A 68 7.93 2.54 0.26
C LYS A 68 9.45 2.36 0.12
N ARG A 69 10.07 1.61 1.02
CA ARG A 69 11.52 1.34 0.94
C ARG A 69 11.90 0.49 -0.27
N LEU A 70 11.03 -0.46 -0.64
CA LEU A 70 11.22 -1.23 -1.88
C LEU A 70 11.24 -0.31 -3.10
N ALA A 71 10.30 0.65 -3.16
CA ALA A 71 10.24 1.61 -4.25
C ALA A 71 11.55 2.43 -4.37
N TYR A 72 12.01 3.03 -3.27
CA TYR A 72 13.26 3.78 -3.29
C TYR A 72 14.47 2.91 -3.63
N ARG A 73 14.52 1.66 -3.17
CA ARG A 73 15.59 0.72 -3.53
C ARG A 73 15.66 0.48 -5.03
N VAL A 74 14.50 0.34 -5.69
CA VAL A 74 14.41 0.17 -7.14
C VAL A 74 14.71 1.47 -7.87
N PHE A 75 14.25 2.62 -7.36
CA PHE A 75 14.55 3.92 -7.96
C PHE A 75 16.05 4.23 -7.92
N ASP A 76 16.71 3.93 -6.81
CA ASP A 76 18.17 4.06 -6.69
C ASP A 76 18.89 3.15 -7.70
N GLU A 77 18.44 1.89 -7.86
CA GLU A 77 18.97 0.96 -8.86
C GLU A 77 18.85 1.50 -10.29
N LEU A 78 17.70 2.08 -10.63
CA LEU A 78 17.40 2.57 -11.98
C LEU A 78 17.87 4.01 -12.23
N GLY A 79 18.46 4.67 -11.21
CA GLY A 79 18.92 6.07 -11.31
C GLY A 79 17.75 7.08 -11.41
N ILE A 80 16.58 6.76 -10.89
CA ILE A 80 15.42 7.64 -10.87
C ILE A 80 15.55 8.61 -9.70
N THR A 81 16.11 9.79 -9.95
CA THR A 81 16.41 10.79 -8.89
C THR A 81 15.53 12.02 -8.93
N ASN A 82 14.72 12.18 -9.96
CA ASN A 82 13.94 13.40 -10.23
C ASN A 82 12.53 13.39 -9.62
N LEU A 83 12.22 12.42 -8.78
CA LEU A 83 10.91 12.33 -8.12
C LEU A 83 10.89 13.21 -6.86
N THR A 84 10.12 14.28 -6.89
CA THR A 84 9.87 15.10 -5.69
C THR A 84 8.57 14.63 -5.02
N VAL A 85 8.72 13.94 -3.88
CA VAL A 85 7.57 13.44 -3.12
C VAL A 85 7.03 14.53 -2.22
N LEU A 86 5.74 14.84 -2.36
CA LEU A 86 5.04 15.78 -1.49
C LEU A 86 4.65 15.07 -0.18
N GLU A 87 5.35 15.42 0.89
CA GLU A 87 5.10 14.87 2.22
C GLU A 87 3.77 15.37 2.83
N GLU A 88 3.30 14.72 3.89
CA GLU A 88 2.00 14.98 4.53
C GLU A 88 1.78 16.44 4.93
N THR A 89 2.83 17.11 5.44
CA THR A 89 2.75 18.55 5.79
C THR A 89 2.61 19.40 4.53
N GLY A 90 3.36 19.07 3.48
CA GLY A 90 3.27 19.72 2.18
C GLY A 90 1.88 19.60 1.56
N LYS A 91 1.26 18.40 1.60
CA LYS A 91 -0.12 18.19 1.14
C LYS A 91 -1.10 19.11 1.86
N ASN A 92 -0.99 19.23 3.20
CA ASN A 92 -1.86 20.14 3.96
C ASN A 92 -1.72 21.60 3.54
N LEU A 93 -0.48 22.07 3.30
CA LEU A 93 -0.23 23.45 2.86
C LEU A 93 -0.77 23.71 1.46
N VAL A 94 -0.54 22.78 0.54
CA VAL A 94 -1.06 22.85 -0.83
C VAL A 94 -2.58 22.85 -0.82
N LEU A 95 -3.23 21.94 -0.10
CA LEU A 95 -4.69 21.89 -0.02
C LEU A 95 -5.30 23.15 0.58
N ARG A 96 -4.68 23.74 1.61
CA ARG A 96 -5.11 25.03 2.16
C ARG A 96 -5.02 26.15 1.12
N LYS A 97 -3.93 26.21 0.36
CA LYS A 97 -3.75 27.19 -0.71
C LYS A 97 -4.82 27.00 -1.79
N LEU A 98 -5.02 25.78 -2.27
CA LEU A 98 -6.01 25.47 -3.30
C LEU A 98 -7.43 25.76 -2.83
N ALA A 99 -7.77 25.38 -1.59
CA ALA A 99 -9.07 25.66 -1.02
C ALA A 99 -9.35 27.18 -0.90
N ALA A 100 -8.33 27.98 -0.63
CA ALA A 100 -8.47 29.44 -0.64
C ALA A 100 -8.62 30.01 -2.08
N GLN A 101 -7.95 29.41 -3.06
CA GLN A 101 -8.06 29.82 -4.47
C GLN A 101 -9.41 29.44 -5.10
N GLU A 102 -9.96 28.29 -4.74
CA GLU A 102 -11.23 27.76 -5.26
C GLU A 102 -12.43 28.08 -4.36
N ALA A 103 -12.28 29.00 -3.38
CA ALA A 103 -13.27 29.28 -2.36
C ALA A 103 -14.67 29.60 -2.92
N ASP A 104 -14.74 30.28 -4.06
CA ASP A 104 -16.01 30.65 -4.71
C ASP A 104 -16.77 29.44 -5.28
N LYS A 105 -16.07 28.31 -5.53
CA LYS A 105 -16.66 27.07 -6.03
C LYS A 105 -17.05 26.10 -4.92
N LEU A 106 -16.57 26.35 -3.68
CA LEU A 106 -16.77 25.48 -2.54
C LEU A 106 -18.01 25.89 -1.74
N GLY A 107 -19.05 25.05 -1.73
CA GLY A 107 -20.29 25.33 -1.02
C GLY A 107 -20.24 25.00 0.47
N VAL A 108 -20.00 23.75 0.79
CA VAL A 108 -20.03 23.22 2.17
C VAL A 108 -18.64 23.30 2.82
N ILE A 109 -17.61 22.91 2.08
CA ILE A 109 -16.21 22.91 2.51
C ILE A 109 -15.72 24.34 2.72
N GLY A 110 -16.05 25.26 1.80
CA GLY A 110 -15.65 26.66 1.88
C GLY A 110 -16.02 27.32 3.21
N ARG A 111 -17.19 27.04 3.75
CA ARG A 111 -17.67 27.57 5.04
C ARG A 111 -16.88 27.02 6.25
N ASN A 112 -16.21 25.90 6.10
CA ASN A 112 -15.51 25.20 7.19
C ASN A 112 -13.98 25.24 7.07
N LEU A 113 -13.42 25.91 6.07
CA LEU A 113 -11.97 25.97 5.81
C LEU A 113 -11.15 26.47 7.01
N ASN A 114 -11.74 27.34 7.84
CA ASN A 114 -11.07 27.89 9.02
C ASN A 114 -11.10 26.94 10.25
N ARG A 115 -11.81 25.82 10.18
CA ARG A 115 -11.85 24.85 11.29
C ARG A 115 -10.59 24.02 11.32
N ILE A 116 -9.96 23.94 12.50
CA ILE A 116 -8.79 23.10 12.73
C ILE A 116 -9.17 21.65 12.44
N GLY A 117 -8.33 20.97 11.66
CA GLY A 117 -8.49 19.55 11.30
C GLY A 117 -9.28 19.28 10.01
N TYR A 118 -10.13 20.22 9.57
CA TYR A 118 -10.99 19.97 8.41
C TYR A 118 -10.20 19.69 7.11
N ILE A 119 -9.14 20.45 6.84
CA ILE A 119 -8.24 20.20 5.71
C ILE A 119 -7.52 18.85 5.85
N SER A 120 -7.20 18.44 7.07
CA SER A 120 -6.59 17.11 7.30
C SER A 120 -7.56 15.96 6.98
N GLU A 121 -8.86 16.13 7.22
CA GLU A 121 -9.88 15.15 6.82
C GLU A 121 -10.02 15.08 5.29
N VAL A 122 -10.06 16.23 4.61
CA VAL A 122 -10.07 16.28 3.14
C VAL A 122 -8.80 15.61 2.58
N LYS A 123 -7.64 15.92 3.14
CA LYS A 123 -6.38 15.28 2.76
C LYS A 123 -6.45 13.75 2.91
N SER A 124 -6.95 13.26 4.05
CA SER A 124 -7.08 11.82 4.30
C SER A 124 -8.00 11.16 3.26
N LEU A 125 -9.12 11.80 2.96
CA LEU A 125 -10.04 11.32 1.94
C LEU A 125 -9.39 11.28 0.54
N LEU A 126 -8.64 12.32 0.14
CA LEU A 126 -7.91 12.33 -1.12
C LEU A 126 -6.85 11.22 -1.15
N SER A 127 -6.11 11.01 -0.06
CA SER A 127 -5.15 9.90 0.05
C SER A 127 -5.84 8.53 -0.10
N GLU A 128 -7.03 8.36 0.47
CA GLU A 128 -7.82 7.13 0.30
C GLU A 128 -8.27 6.95 -1.15
N LEU A 129 -8.79 7.99 -1.81
CA LEU A 129 -9.20 7.93 -3.21
C LEU A 129 -8.04 7.48 -4.11
N VAL A 130 -6.84 8.05 -3.91
CA VAL A 130 -5.63 7.64 -4.63
C VAL A 130 -5.25 6.18 -4.32
N GLN A 131 -5.27 5.77 -3.05
CA GLN A 131 -4.95 4.38 -2.66
C GLN A 131 -5.91 3.35 -3.26
N TYR A 132 -7.18 3.74 -3.44
CA TYR A 132 -8.20 2.90 -4.07
C TYR A 132 -8.25 3.08 -5.59
N ASN A 133 -7.33 3.86 -6.16
CA ASN A 133 -7.23 4.15 -7.59
C ASN A 133 -8.52 4.75 -8.18
N ILE A 134 -9.18 5.61 -7.41
CA ILE A 134 -10.38 6.33 -7.82
C ILE A 134 -9.96 7.68 -8.38
N SER A 135 -10.10 7.88 -9.69
CA SER A 135 -9.78 9.16 -10.33
C SER A 135 -10.85 10.23 -10.08
N PRO A 136 -10.54 11.53 -10.31
CA PRO A 136 -11.54 12.59 -10.28
C PRO A 136 -12.74 12.33 -11.20
N GLU A 137 -12.50 11.78 -12.39
CA GLU A 137 -13.56 11.44 -13.35
C GLU A 137 -14.46 10.32 -12.83
N GLU A 138 -13.89 9.33 -12.14
CA GLU A 138 -14.67 8.25 -11.52
C GLU A 138 -15.49 8.76 -10.35
N LEU A 139 -14.91 9.61 -9.50
CA LEU A 139 -15.64 10.28 -8.43
C LEU A 139 -16.78 11.13 -8.98
N GLY A 140 -16.53 11.91 -10.04
CA GLY A 140 -17.55 12.72 -10.73
C GLY A 140 -18.72 11.87 -11.28
N ARG A 141 -18.41 10.74 -11.91
CA ARG A 141 -19.43 9.78 -12.38
C ARG A 141 -20.26 9.21 -11.24
N TYR A 142 -19.62 8.90 -10.11
CA TYR A 142 -20.30 8.38 -8.93
C TYR A 142 -21.24 9.43 -8.33
N ILE A 143 -20.82 10.69 -8.21
CA ILE A 143 -21.66 11.80 -7.75
C ILE A 143 -22.87 11.98 -8.67
N ALA A 144 -22.67 11.94 -10.00
CA ALA A 144 -23.73 12.09 -10.99
C ALA A 144 -24.73 10.92 -11.03
N SER A 145 -24.42 9.77 -10.40
CA SER A 145 -25.26 8.57 -10.42
C SER A 145 -26.60 8.72 -9.66
N GLY A 146 -26.76 9.77 -8.86
CA GLY A 146 -27.97 10.04 -8.08
C GLY A 146 -28.24 9.06 -6.92
N ARG A 147 -27.23 8.24 -6.54
CA ARG A 147 -27.35 7.24 -5.45
C ARG A 147 -27.03 7.81 -4.07
N LEU A 148 -26.62 9.06 -4.00
CA LEU A 148 -26.18 9.75 -2.80
C LEU A 148 -27.29 10.63 -2.22
N SER A 149 -27.26 10.85 -0.90
CA SER A 149 -28.06 11.90 -0.30
C SER A 149 -27.54 13.28 -0.74
N ASP A 150 -28.43 14.28 -0.81
CA ASP A 150 -28.07 15.63 -1.26
C ASP A 150 -26.88 16.21 -0.48
N THR A 151 -26.90 16.05 0.85
CA THR A 151 -25.83 16.53 1.73
C THR A 151 -24.48 15.86 1.44
N LEU A 152 -24.45 14.57 1.12
CA LEU A 152 -23.22 13.86 0.79
C LEU A 152 -22.76 14.23 -0.62
N SER A 153 -23.70 14.34 -1.56
CA SER A 153 -23.42 14.77 -2.93
C SER A 153 -22.74 16.15 -2.94
N ASP A 154 -23.27 17.13 -2.18
CA ASP A 154 -22.70 18.47 -2.13
C ASP A 154 -21.30 18.50 -1.50
N LYS A 155 -21.07 17.69 -0.44
CA LYS A 155 -19.73 17.55 0.13
C LYS A 155 -18.73 16.93 -0.86
N LEU A 156 -19.14 15.90 -1.58
CA LEU A 156 -18.27 15.22 -2.55
C LEU A 156 -18.02 16.09 -3.80
N LYS A 157 -18.94 16.97 -4.21
CA LYS A 157 -18.68 17.97 -5.24
C LYS A 157 -17.53 18.90 -4.85
N ASP A 158 -17.54 19.40 -3.61
CA ASP A 158 -16.45 20.23 -3.11
C ASP A 158 -15.13 19.47 -3.04
N VAL A 159 -15.16 18.18 -2.60
CA VAL A 159 -13.98 17.31 -2.63
C VAL A 159 -13.47 17.13 -4.05
N LEU A 160 -14.35 16.93 -5.03
CA LEU A 160 -13.98 16.79 -6.45
C LEU A 160 -13.26 18.05 -6.96
N VAL A 161 -13.78 19.24 -6.67
CA VAL A 161 -13.12 20.51 -7.05
C VAL A 161 -11.70 20.58 -6.48
N LEU A 162 -11.52 20.21 -5.21
CA LEU A 162 -10.19 20.20 -4.57
C LEU A 162 -9.29 19.10 -5.12
N TYR A 163 -9.84 17.95 -5.48
CA TYR A 163 -9.08 16.85 -6.05
C TYR A 163 -8.54 17.21 -7.44
N GLU A 164 -9.39 17.73 -8.32
CA GLU A 164 -8.96 18.21 -9.64
C GLU A 164 -7.90 19.31 -9.55
N ALA A 165 -8.10 20.29 -8.64
CA ALA A 165 -7.11 21.34 -8.41
C ALA A 165 -5.79 20.79 -7.86
N PHE A 166 -5.87 19.79 -6.99
CA PHE A 166 -4.68 19.13 -6.41
C PHE A 166 -3.91 18.34 -7.46
N GLU A 167 -4.57 17.53 -8.29
CA GLU A 167 -3.92 16.82 -9.39
C GLU A 167 -3.24 17.78 -10.37
N LYS A 168 -3.94 18.84 -10.74
CA LYS A 168 -3.36 19.89 -11.62
C LYS A 168 -2.14 20.56 -10.99
N PHE A 169 -2.13 20.76 -9.67
CA PHE A 169 -0.97 21.31 -8.96
C PHE A 169 0.21 20.32 -8.94
N MET A 170 -0.09 19.03 -8.79
CA MET A 170 0.91 17.96 -8.71
C MET A 170 1.56 17.68 -10.06
N GLN A 171 0.83 17.88 -11.14
CA GLN A 171 1.25 17.53 -12.50
C GLN A 171 2.65 18.06 -12.82
N ASP A 172 3.53 17.17 -13.29
CA ASP A 172 4.91 17.42 -13.71
C ASP A 172 5.87 17.97 -12.63
N LYS A 173 5.44 18.05 -11.36
CA LYS A 173 6.24 18.66 -10.29
C LYS A 173 6.45 17.74 -9.10
N TYR A 174 5.41 17.07 -8.71
CA TYR A 174 5.38 16.29 -7.47
C TYR A 174 4.65 14.98 -7.67
N ILE A 175 4.97 14.00 -6.83
CA ILE A 175 4.16 12.79 -6.63
C ILE A 175 3.75 12.68 -5.16
N THR A 176 2.66 12.02 -4.88
CA THR A 176 2.28 11.69 -3.51
C THR A 176 2.96 10.43 -3.01
N ALA A 177 2.97 10.23 -1.70
CA ALA A 177 3.51 9.00 -1.11
C ALA A 177 2.74 7.74 -1.59
N GLU A 178 1.46 7.89 -1.90
CA GLU A 178 0.61 6.83 -2.45
C GLU A 178 0.97 6.50 -3.89
N GLU A 179 1.30 7.49 -4.70
CA GLU A 179 1.68 7.33 -6.11
C GLU A 179 3.04 6.69 -6.32
N ILE A 180 3.91 6.68 -5.30
CA ILE A 180 5.21 6.00 -5.34
C ILE A 180 5.06 4.55 -5.83
N LEU A 181 4.00 3.85 -5.39
CA LEU A 181 3.77 2.46 -5.78
C LEU A 181 3.32 2.31 -7.23
N ASN A 182 2.62 3.30 -7.79
CA ASN A 182 2.28 3.32 -9.21
C ASN A 182 3.56 3.50 -10.04
N VAL A 183 4.43 4.43 -9.65
CA VAL A 183 5.73 4.62 -10.33
C VAL A 183 6.56 3.35 -10.25
N LEU A 184 6.67 2.73 -9.06
CA LEU A 184 7.35 1.44 -8.91
C LEU A 184 6.76 0.37 -9.81
N SER A 185 5.43 0.27 -9.89
CA SER A 185 4.73 -0.72 -10.71
C SER A 185 5.08 -0.59 -12.19
N ASN A 186 5.23 0.64 -12.68
CA ASN A 186 5.55 0.94 -14.07
C ASN A 186 7.00 0.58 -14.44
N VAL A 187 7.94 0.71 -13.50
CA VAL A 187 9.37 0.46 -13.75
C VAL A 187 9.85 -0.90 -13.21
N ALA A 188 8.98 -1.66 -12.56
CA ALA A 188 9.34 -2.90 -11.87
C ALA A 188 10.03 -3.92 -12.80
N GLU A 189 9.59 -4.00 -14.06
CA GLU A 189 10.15 -4.92 -15.05
C GLU A 189 11.60 -4.59 -15.44
N GLU A 190 12.04 -3.36 -15.25
CA GLU A 190 13.41 -2.94 -15.57
C GLU A 190 14.39 -3.32 -14.45
N SER A 191 13.90 -3.55 -13.24
CA SER A 191 14.74 -3.83 -12.07
C SER A 191 15.37 -5.23 -12.10
N ALA A 192 16.68 -5.30 -12.09
CA ALA A 192 17.43 -6.54 -11.95
C ALA A 192 17.33 -7.10 -10.52
N ILE A 193 17.22 -6.23 -9.52
CA ILE A 193 16.99 -6.62 -8.12
C ILE A 193 15.70 -7.43 -8.03
N LEU A 194 14.60 -6.93 -8.58
CA LEU A 194 13.30 -7.62 -8.51
C LEU A 194 13.30 -8.93 -9.29
N ARG A 195 13.86 -8.95 -10.49
CA ARG A 195 13.95 -10.19 -11.33
C ARG A 195 14.74 -11.30 -10.66
N ASN A 196 15.75 -10.96 -9.88
CA ASN A 196 16.60 -11.94 -9.20
C ASN A 196 16.18 -12.24 -7.77
N SER A 197 14.99 -11.77 -7.34
CA SER A 197 14.55 -11.89 -5.95
C SER A 197 13.59 -13.04 -5.72
N VAL A 198 13.67 -13.57 -4.50
CA VAL A 198 12.61 -14.27 -3.80
C VAL A 198 11.94 -13.26 -2.87
N ILE A 199 10.64 -13.01 -3.07
CA ILE A 199 9.91 -11.99 -2.33
C ILE A 199 8.97 -12.66 -1.32
N ALA A 200 8.95 -12.16 -0.09
CA ALA A 200 8.06 -12.63 0.96
C ALA A 200 7.23 -11.48 1.52
N PHE A 201 5.93 -11.65 1.62
CA PHE A 201 5.01 -10.72 2.26
C PHE A 201 4.53 -11.30 3.59
N ASP A 202 4.73 -10.56 4.67
CA ASP A 202 4.33 -10.99 6.02
C ASP A 202 3.72 -9.84 6.83
N GLU A 203 2.91 -10.18 7.84
CA GLU A 203 2.25 -9.23 8.75
C GLU A 203 1.23 -8.28 8.08
N PHE A 204 0.77 -8.57 6.86
CA PHE A 204 -0.30 -7.81 6.22
C PHE A 204 -1.67 -8.37 6.58
N THR A 205 -2.60 -7.49 6.93
CA THR A 205 -4.01 -7.82 7.15
C THR A 205 -4.83 -7.70 5.86
N GLY A 206 -4.31 -7.01 4.85
CA GLY A 206 -4.90 -6.82 3.55
C GLY A 206 -4.02 -5.94 2.68
N PHE A 207 -4.36 -5.82 1.41
CA PHE A 207 -3.65 -4.99 0.45
C PHE A 207 -4.60 -4.00 -0.22
N THR A 208 -4.14 -2.77 -0.42
CA THR A 208 -4.86 -1.80 -1.22
C THR A 208 -4.84 -2.20 -2.70
N PRO A 209 -5.76 -1.68 -3.55
CA PRO A 209 -5.76 -1.97 -4.98
C PRO A 209 -4.41 -1.68 -5.66
N ILE A 210 -3.74 -0.58 -5.30
CA ILE A 210 -2.39 -0.24 -5.79
C ILE A 210 -1.37 -1.32 -5.39
N GLN A 211 -1.38 -1.76 -4.13
CA GLN A 211 -0.50 -2.83 -3.66
C GLN A 211 -0.79 -4.15 -4.38
N ASN A 212 -2.07 -4.49 -4.59
CA ASN A 212 -2.46 -5.67 -5.35
C ASN A 212 -1.93 -5.63 -6.80
N GLN A 213 -2.01 -4.46 -7.45
CA GLN A 213 -1.47 -4.29 -8.80
C GLN A 213 0.05 -4.49 -8.82
N LEU A 214 0.76 -3.90 -7.88
CA LEU A 214 2.20 -4.10 -7.74
C LEU A 214 2.55 -5.58 -7.48
N ILE A 215 1.84 -6.25 -6.56
CA ILE A 215 2.05 -7.68 -6.26
C ILE A 215 1.83 -8.53 -7.51
N LYS A 216 0.82 -8.24 -8.34
CA LYS A 216 0.61 -8.93 -9.63
C LYS A 216 1.83 -8.78 -10.55
N ASN A 217 2.38 -7.57 -10.67
CA ASN A 217 3.58 -7.33 -11.49
C ASN A 217 4.79 -8.08 -10.90
N LEU A 218 5.00 -8.00 -9.58
CA LEU A 218 6.08 -8.72 -8.90
C LEU A 218 5.96 -10.23 -9.08
N PHE A 219 4.74 -10.76 -9.10
CA PHE A 219 4.51 -12.18 -9.36
C PHE A 219 5.02 -12.62 -10.74
N VAL A 220 4.91 -11.76 -11.74
CA VAL A 220 5.37 -12.06 -13.10
C VAL A 220 6.90 -12.05 -13.20
N ILE A 221 7.55 -11.10 -12.54
CA ILE A 221 8.99 -10.81 -12.73
C ILE A 221 9.91 -11.51 -11.73
N SER A 222 9.46 -11.80 -10.51
CA SER A 222 10.29 -12.39 -9.46
C SER A 222 10.47 -13.90 -9.61
N LYS A 223 11.51 -14.47 -9.01
CA LYS A 223 11.77 -15.92 -9.01
C LYS A 223 10.70 -16.69 -8.26
N LYS A 224 10.27 -16.15 -7.10
CA LYS A 224 9.32 -16.81 -6.20
C LYS A 224 8.68 -15.81 -5.27
N ILE A 225 7.42 -16.04 -4.93
CA ILE A 225 6.72 -15.26 -3.91
C ILE A 225 6.20 -16.17 -2.80
N TYR A 226 6.43 -15.74 -1.57
CA TYR A 226 5.80 -16.23 -0.36
C TYR A 226 4.78 -15.21 0.14
N LEU A 227 3.60 -15.66 0.55
CA LEU A 227 2.58 -14.80 1.14
C LEU A 227 1.99 -15.46 2.38
N THR A 228 2.13 -14.84 3.54
CA THR A 228 1.45 -15.29 4.74
C THR A 228 0.03 -14.76 4.78
N LEU A 229 -0.92 -15.63 5.09
CA LEU A 229 -2.32 -15.28 5.22
C LEU A 229 -2.87 -15.81 6.56
N THR A 230 -3.53 -14.93 7.30
CA THR A 230 -4.24 -15.33 8.51
C THR A 230 -5.66 -15.74 8.11
N ILE A 231 -5.88 -17.05 7.99
CA ILE A 231 -7.12 -17.65 7.56
C ILE A 231 -7.47 -18.77 8.54
N ASP A 232 -8.72 -18.85 8.97
CA ASP A 232 -9.23 -20.01 9.70
C ASP A 232 -9.47 -21.15 8.71
N CYS A 233 -8.53 -22.08 8.65
CA CYS A 233 -8.62 -23.25 7.75
C CYS A 233 -9.72 -24.24 8.13
N ARG A 234 -10.45 -24.02 9.23
CA ARG A 234 -11.59 -24.85 9.65
C ARG A 234 -12.89 -24.44 8.98
N GLU A 235 -12.97 -23.20 8.47
CA GLU A 235 -14.10 -22.76 7.67
C GLU A 235 -13.86 -23.10 6.20
N ASP A 236 -14.85 -23.72 5.57
CA ASP A 236 -14.83 -24.08 4.15
C ASP A 236 -15.01 -22.78 3.32
N ILE A 237 -13.94 -22.00 3.21
CA ILE A 237 -13.90 -20.65 2.64
C ILE A 237 -14.44 -20.62 1.20
N PHE A 238 -14.35 -21.76 0.51
CA PHE A 238 -14.80 -21.90 -0.88
C PHE A 238 -16.29 -22.24 -1.03
N LYS A 239 -16.97 -22.66 0.04
CA LYS A 239 -18.39 -23.08 -0.02
C LYS A 239 -19.38 -21.98 0.35
N SER A 240 -18.99 -20.97 1.13
CA SER A 240 -19.96 -20.04 1.73
C SER A 240 -20.16 -18.72 1.00
N ARG A 241 -19.30 -18.34 0.03
CA ARG A 241 -19.46 -17.10 -0.75
C ARG A 241 -18.87 -17.29 -2.14
N GLY A 242 -19.68 -17.04 -3.18
CA GLY A 242 -19.18 -16.97 -4.55
C GLY A 242 -18.02 -15.98 -4.65
N MET A 243 -16.95 -16.38 -5.30
CA MET A 243 -15.68 -15.69 -5.59
C MET A 243 -15.59 -14.20 -5.15
N GLN A 244 -15.59 -13.94 -3.85
CA GLN A 244 -15.13 -12.67 -3.31
C GLN A 244 -13.70 -12.85 -2.82
N GLU A 245 -12.84 -11.91 -3.19
CA GLU A 245 -11.38 -11.95 -2.97
C GLU A 245 -11.00 -12.31 -1.51
N PRO A 246 -9.98 -13.16 -1.29
CA PRO A 246 -9.54 -13.58 0.05
C PRO A 246 -9.19 -12.43 1.00
N VAL A 247 -8.88 -11.25 0.43
CA VAL A 247 -8.44 -10.06 1.16
C VAL A 247 -9.56 -9.39 1.97
N SER A 248 -10.83 -9.52 1.56
CA SER A 248 -11.94 -8.93 2.30
C SER A 248 -12.22 -9.62 3.65
N TYR A 249 -11.79 -10.87 3.81
CA TYR A 249 -12.03 -11.66 5.01
C TYR A 249 -11.10 -11.26 6.19
N THR A 250 -9.88 -10.85 5.89
CA THR A 250 -8.93 -10.39 6.91
C THR A 250 -9.32 -9.03 7.50
N HIS A 251 -9.96 -8.17 6.71
CA HIS A 251 -10.43 -6.85 7.16
C HIS A 251 -11.58 -6.92 8.17
N LEU A 252 -12.53 -7.84 7.99
CA LEU A 252 -13.69 -7.97 8.88
C LEU A 252 -13.30 -8.46 10.29
N ARG A 253 -12.33 -9.37 10.41
CA ARG A 253 -11.87 -9.86 11.72
C ARG A 253 -10.99 -8.90 12.51
N ALA A 254 -10.24 -8.03 11.86
CA ALA A 254 -9.44 -7.02 12.55
C ALA A 254 -10.31 -6.01 13.32
N HIS A 255 -11.57 -5.84 12.93
CA HIS A 255 -12.54 -5.00 13.65
C HIS A 255 -13.20 -5.72 14.83
N GLU A 256 -13.38 -7.05 14.79
CA GLU A 256 -14.01 -7.80 15.89
C GLU A 256 -13.08 -7.99 17.10
N THR A 257 -11.76 -8.05 16.89
CA THR A 257 -10.80 -8.20 17.99
C THR A 257 -10.53 -6.91 18.78
N LYS A 258 -11.04 -5.75 18.34
CA LYS A 258 -10.97 -4.49 19.09
C LYS A 258 -12.21 -4.21 19.95
N ALA A 259 -13.22 -5.07 19.92
CA ALA A 259 -14.49 -4.87 20.61
C ALA A 259 -14.69 -5.82 21.82
N ASN A 260 -13.65 -6.57 22.24
CA ASN A 260 -13.67 -7.36 23.49
C ASN A 260 -12.51 -6.97 24.40
#